data_d3b6298b0aaee09af010f92525b0c359
#
_entry.id   d3b6298b0aaee09af010f92525b0c359
#
_cell.length_a   1.000
_cell.length_b   1.000
_cell.length_c   1.000
_cell.angle_alpha   90.00
_cell.angle_beta   90.00
_cell.angle_gamma   90.00
#
_symmetry.space_group_name_H-M   'P 1'
#
loop_
_entity.id
_entity.type
_entity.pdbx_description
1 polymer ?
#
loop_
_entity_poly.entity_id
_entity_poly.type
_entity_poly.pdbx_seq_one_letter_code
_entity_poly.pdbx_strand_id
1 'polypeptide(L)'
;YRIDRGKLDLDLNYQIQKRQLKAENKVVLRQLRLGEKVDSPESIGLPLKLAVAILRDVDDNIDIDLPLSGSLDNPEFSIGPIIWQAFVNLLQRAITAPFSVLGNLLGGDSGSLGEVPFAVGSSELSPAARDNLGKLEKVLTARPALQLEVRGLSDAKADRIALQRQKVEAAIAQRLQGRKDTRIEALEYLLRQAQNRSAVNALRELSQVPAPSGKMELNEAGFEARLIDALAGLQ
;
A
#
# COMPACT_ATOMS: atom_id res chain seq x y z
N TYR A 1 18.13 26.66 -2.61
CA TYR A 1 17.12 27.59 -2.08
C TYR A 1 17.76 28.54 -1.10
N ARG A 2 17.35 29.80 -1.12
CA ARG A 2 17.66 30.77 -0.08
C ARG A 2 16.82 30.48 1.17
N ILE A 3 17.35 30.70 2.34
CA ILE A 3 16.57 30.70 3.58
C ILE A 3 16.13 32.14 3.85
N ASP A 4 14.84 32.39 3.75
CA ASP A 4 14.29 33.74 3.97
C ASP A 4 14.03 33.98 5.48
N ARG A 5 13.66 32.91 6.20
CA ARG A 5 13.36 32.98 7.63
C ARG A 5 13.51 31.60 8.28
N GLY A 6 13.83 31.58 9.55
CA GLY A 6 13.87 30.38 10.40
C GLY A 6 14.67 30.63 11.66
N LYS A 7 14.37 29.83 12.68
CA LYS A 7 15.18 29.75 13.91
C LYS A 7 15.68 28.32 14.03
N LEU A 8 16.95 28.18 14.41
CA LEU A 8 17.60 26.90 14.63
C LEU A 8 17.92 26.77 16.12
N ASP A 9 17.36 25.75 16.76
CA ASP A 9 17.72 25.33 18.12
C ASP A 9 18.48 24.00 18.01
N LEU A 10 19.59 23.89 18.73
CA LEU A 10 20.41 22.70 18.77
C LEU A 10 20.58 22.25 20.23
N ASP A 11 20.23 21.00 20.48
CA ASP A 11 20.53 20.32 21.75
C ASP A 11 21.50 19.17 21.46
N LEU A 12 22.71 19.28 22.00
CA LEU A 12 23.81 18.39 21.66
C LEU A 12 24.31 17.72 22.95
N ASN A 13 24.10 16.42 23.06
CA ASN A 13 24.54 15.61 24.17
C ASN A 13 25.63 14.62 23.74
N TYR A 14 26.85 14.79 24.24
CA TYR A 14 27.98 13.96 23.87
C TYR A 14 28.50 13.17 25.09
N GLN A 15 28.61 11.86 24.92
CA GLN A 15 29.19 10.94 25.88
C GLN A 15 30.43 10.28 25.28
N ILE A 16 31.58 10.43 25.94
CA ILE A 16 32.83 9.83 25.50
C ILE A 16 33.29 8.87 26.58
N GLN A 17 33.37 7.58 26.26
CA GLN A 17 33.90 6.54 27.15
C GLN A 17 34.84 5.63 26.37
N LYS A 18 36.05 5.41 26.90
CA LYS A 18 37.08 4.56 26.29
C LYS A 18 37.30 4.85 24.79
N ARG A 19 37.39 6.14 24.44
CA ARG A 19 37.53 6.66 23.06
C ARG A 19 36.38 6.31 22.11
N GLN A 20 35.26 5.87 22.66
CA GLN A 20 34.00 5.72 21.89
C GLN A 20 33.12 6.93 22.17
N LEU A 21 32.64 7.55 21.10
CA LEU A 21 31.68 8.63 21.12
C LEU A 21 30.28 8.08 20.95
N LYS A 22 29.36 8.48 21.82
CA LYS A 22 27.92 8.40 21.62
C LYS A 22 27.38 9.82 21.71
N ALA A 23 26.68 10.26 20.69
CA ALA A 23 26.09 11.60 20.65
C ALA A 23 24.60 11.49 20.29
N GLU A 24 23.81 12.29 20.98
CA GLU A 24 22.40 12.52 20.74
C GLU A 24 22.25 13.99 20.33
N ASN A 25 21.97 14.25 19.07
CA ASN A 25 21.82 15.60 18.55
C ASN A 25 20.36 15.81 18.19
N LYS A 26 19.71 16.75 18.84
CA LYS A 26 18.38 17.21 18.50
C LYS A 26 18.48 18.56 17.79
N VAL A 27 17.91 18.62 16.59
CA VAL A 27 17.88 19.81 15.75
C VAL A 27 16.41 20.22 15.59
N VAL A 28 16.07 21.43 16.03
CA VAL A 28 14.72 21.96 15.86
C VAL A 28 14.79 23.21 14.97
N LEU A 29 14.13 23.11 13.81
CA LEU A 29 13.97 24.24 12.89
C LEU A 29 12.56 24.80 13.06
N ARG A 30 12.46 26.03 13.55
CA ARG A 30 11.18 26.70 13.77
C ARG A 30 10.89 27.69 12.66
N GLN A 31 9.66 27.64 12.13
CA GLN A 31 9.14 28.57 11.13
C GLN A 31 10.07 28.73 9.92
N LEU A 32 10.67 27.65 9.46
CA LEU A 32 11.54 27.67 8.30
C LEU A 32 10.77 28.08 7.03
N ARG A 33 11.25 29.13 6.36
CA ARG A 33 10.75 29.57 5.05
C ARG A 33 11.88 29.50 4.02
N LEU A 34 11.63 28.70 3.00
CA LEU A 34 12.52 28.62 1.85
C LEU A 34 12.08 29.65 0.80
N GLY A 35 13.00 30.52 0.41
CA GLY A 35 12.81 31.49 -0.66
C GLY A 35 12.97 30.90 -2.05
N GLU A 36 13.51 31.68 -2.96
CA GLU A 36 13.75 31.28 -4.34
C GLU A 36 14.82 30.20 -4.45
N LYS A 37 14.71 29.40 -5.49
CA LYS A 37 15.75 28.43 -5.84
C LYS A 37 16.99 29.18 -6.30
N VAL A 38 18.13 28.91 -5.69
CA VAL A 38 19.42 29.46 -6.08
C VAL A 38 20.17 28.37 -6.83
N ASP A 39 20.67 28.70 -8.01
CA ASP A 39 21.56 27.83 -8.75
C ASP A 39 22.96 27.94 -8.14
N SER A 40 23.43 26.86 -7.54
CA SER A 40 24.77 26.72 -6.98
C SER A 40 25.39 25.44 -7.52
N PRO A 41 26.69 25.47 -7.91
CA PRO A 41 27.39 24.26 -8.34
C PRO A 41 27.38 23.13 -7.31
N GLU A 42 27.29 23.50 -6.01
CA GLU A 42 27.24 22.57 -4.89
C GLU A 42 25.80 22.21 -4.49
N SER A 43 24.77 22.65 -5.25
CA SER A 43 23.39 22.38 -4.91
C SER A 43 23.10 20.89 -5.05
N ILE A 44 22.60 20.31 -3.96
CA ILE A 44 22.03 18.97 -3.97
C ILE A 44 20.71 19.10 -4.73
N GLY A 45 20.56 18.40 -5.86
CA GLY A 45 19.36 18.45 -6.73
C GLY A 45 18.09 17.86 -6.11
N LEU A 46 17.87 18.07 -4.81
CA LEU A 46 16.76 17.52 -4.05
C LEU A 46 15.57 18.49 -4.03
N PRO A 47 14.32 18.00 -4.12
CA PRO A 47 13.12 18.80 -3.95
C PRO A 47 12.90 19.16 -2.45
N LEU A 48 13.72 20.08 -1.93
CA LEU A 48 13.73 20.47 -0.51
C LEU A 48 12.37 20.95 0.00
N LYS A 49 11.54 21.55 -0.86
CA LYS A 49 10.17 21.95 -0.49
C LYS A 49 9.32 20.77 -0.06
N LEU A 50 9.44 19.63 -0.75
CA LEU A 50 8.75 18.39 -0.39
C LEU A 50 9.30 17.84 0.94
N ALA A 51 10.62 17.77 1.10
CA ALA A 51 11.24 17.29 2.33
C ALA A 51 10.80 18.14 3.54
N VAL A 52 10.81 19.45 3.39
CA VAL A 52 10.35 20.39 4.42
C VAL A 52 8.86 20.18 4.72
N ALA A 53 8.00 19.97 3.72
CA ALA A 53 6.58 19.71 3.93
C ALA A 53 6.30 18.40 4.68
N ILE A 54 7.10 17.34 4.41
CA ILE A 54 7.00 16.05 5.11
C ILE A 54 7.45 16.16 6.57
N LEU A 55 8.54 16.87 6.82
CA LEU A 55 9.14 16.97 8.15
C LEU A 55 8.43 18.00 9.05
N ARG A 56 7.77 19.00 8.47
CA ARG A 56 7.12 20.08 9.21
C ARG A 56 5.84 19.59 9.89
N ASP A 57 5.72 19.88 11.18
CA ASP A 57 4.54 19.61 11.99
C ASP A 57 3.46 20.72 11.91
N VAL A 58 2.40 20.57 12.71
CA VAL A 58 1.27 21.54 12.79
C VAL A 58 1.69 22.87 13.39
N ASP A 59 2.73 22.92 14.21
CA ASP A 59 3.26 24.11 14.85
C ASP A 59 4.32 24.81 14.01
N ASP A 60 4.50 24.39 12.76
CA ASP A 60 5.48 24.92 11.80
C ASP A 60 6.95 24.67 12.23
N ASN A 61 7.18 23.58 12.98
CA ASN A 61 8.49 23.12 13.41
C ASN A 61 8.92 21.87 12.62
N ILE A 62 10.23 21.67 12.55
CA ILE A 62 10.86 20.47 12.02
C ILE A 62 11.79 19.96 13.13
N ASP A 63 11.44 18.85 13.76
CA ASP A 63 12.21 18.17 14.77
C ASP A 63 13.00 17.03 14.15
N ILE A 64 14.31 17.03 14.32
CA ILE A 64 15.23 16.03 13.77
C ILE A 64 16.12 15.50 14.88
N ASP A 65 16.04 14.20 15.15
CA ASP A 65 16.96 13.50 16.03
C ASP A 65 18.06 12.85 15.19
N LEU A 66 19.30 13.21 15.46
CA LEU A 66 20.49 12.70 14.76
C LEU A 66 21.42 11.99 15.76
N PRO A 67 21.13 10.74 16.13
CA PRO A 67 22.05 9.98 16.96
C PRO A 67 23.31 9.62 16.17
N LEU A 68 24.46 9.80 16.80
CA LEU A 68 25.75 9.44 16.24
C LEU A 68 26.53 8.55 17.20
N SER A 69 27.31 7.63 16.63
CA SER A 69 28.25 6.84 17.39
C SER A 69 29.50 6.54 16.54
N GLY A 70 30.66 6.49 17.18
CA GLY A 70 31.88 6.19 16.45
C GLY A 70 33.10 6.12 17.38
N SER A 71 34.23 5.61 16.84
CA SER A 71 35.50 5.56 17.55
C SER A 71 36.33 6.81 17.26
N LEU A 72 36.83 7.45 18.28
CA LEU A 72 37.78 8.57 18.18
C LEU A 72 39.19 8.12 17.74
N ASP A 73 39.41 6.81 17.64
CA ASP A 73 40.68 6.27 17.13
C ASP A 73 40.74 6.26 15.60
N ASN A 74 39.62 6.49 14.93
CA ASN A 74 39.59 6.61 13.50
C ASN A 74 40.11 8.01 13.10
N PRO A 75 41.24 8.13 12.36
CA PRO A 75 41.79 9.42 11.98
C PRO A 75 40.89 10.21 11.02
N GLU A 76 39.97 9.55 10.34
CA GLU A 76 38.98 10.19 9.46
C GLU A 76 37.71 10.59 10.19
N PHE A 77 37.62 10.32 11.50
CA PHE A 77 36.42 10.62 12.28
C PHE A 77 36.27 12.13 12.45
N SER A 78 35.33 12.68 11.70
CA SER A 78 34.97 14.10 11.78
C SER A 78 33.46 14.23 12.02
N ILE A 79 33.06 14.85 13.10
CA ILE A 79 31.65 14.97 13.51
C ILE A 79 30.83 15.75 12.48
N GLY A 80 31.35 16.86 11.94
CA GLY A 80 30.65 17.73 11.02
C GLY A 80 30.19 17.04 9.74
N PRO A 81 31.09 16.39 8.98
CA PRO A 81 30.68 15.62 7.80
C PRO A 81 29.70 14.49 8.08
N ILE A 82 29.82 13.83 9.23
CA ILE A 82 28.91 12.73 9.60
C ILE A 82 27.50 13.28 9.87
N ILE A 83 27.37 14.38 10.62
CA ILE A 83 26.09 15.06 10.85
C ILE A 83 25.47 15.50 9.50
N TRP A 84 26.28 16.13 8.64
CA TRP A 84 25.81 16.55 7.34
C TRP A 84 25.33 15.39 6.47
N GLN A 85 26.07 14.28 6.44
CA GLN A 85 25.67 13.09 5.70
C GLN A 85 24.38 12.48 6.25
N ALA A 86 24.24 12.41 7.58
CA ALA A 86 23.01 11.93 8.22
C ALA A 86 21.81 12.81 7.86
N PHE A 87 21.98 14.12 7.85
CA PHE A 87 20.96 15.08 7.45
C PHE A 87 20.57 14.92 5.96
N VAL A 88 21.56 14.82 5.07
CA VAL A 88 21.31 14.57 3.63
C VAL A 88 20.56 13.25 3.41
N ASN A 89 20.96 12.19 4.11
CA ASN A 89 20.30 10.89 4.02
C ASN A 89 18.85 10.96 4.52
N LEU A 90 18.56 11.74 5.57
CA LEU A 90 17.19 11.97 6.04
C LEU A 90 16.36 12.68 4.96
N LEU A 91 16.88 13.74 4.36
CA LEU A 91 16.20 14.44 3.27
C LEU A 91 15.95 13.54 2.06
N GLN A 92 16.93 12.72 1.69
CA GLN A 92 16.77 11.76 0.59
C GLN A 92 15.67 10.75 0.90
N ARG A 93 15.63 10.19 2.12
CA ARG A 93 14.57 9.26 2.54
C ARG A 93 13.19 9.92 2.52
N ALA A 94 13.07 11.15 3.00
CA ALA A 94 11.80 11.88 2.97
C ALA A 94 11.26 12.04 1.54
N ILE A 95 12.13 12.13 0.54
CA ILE A 95 11.76 12.29 -0.87
C ILE A 95 11.47 10.94 -1.54
N THR A 96 12.34 9.95 -1.33
CA THR A 96 12.27 8.66 -2.03
C THR A 96 11.29 7.67 -1.41
N ALA A 97 11.06 7.78 -0.11
CA ALA A 97 10.16 6.92 0.65
C ALA A 97 9.30 7.72 1.64
N PRO A 98 8.49 8.68 1.15
CA PRO A 98 7.74 9.61 2.01
C PRO A 98 6.81 8.89 2.99
N PHE A 99 6.11 7.85 2.56
CA PHE A 99 5.21 7.09 3.43
C PHE A 99 5.93 6.36 4.55
N SER A 100 7.14 5.87 4.30
CA SER A 100 8.00 5.25 5.31
C SER A 100 8.44 6.25 6.39
N VAL A 101 8.87 7.44 5.98
CA VAL A 101 9.25 8.51 6.92
C VAL A 101 8.04 8.98 7.73
N LEU A 102 6.91 9.18 7.09
CA LEU A 102 5.67 9.59 7.74
C LEU A 102 5.16 8.55 8.74
N GLY A 103 5.22 7.26 8.38
CA GLY A 103 4.89 6.17 9.29
C GLY A 103 5.76 6.15 10.53
N ASN A 104 7.08 6.27 10.36
CA ASN A 104 8.04 6.28 11.47
C ASN A 104 7.87 7.49 12.40
N LEU A 105 7.59 8.68 11.85
CA LEU A 105 7.35 9.91 12.62
C LEU A 105 6.10 9.82 13.52
N LEU A 106 5.16 8.97 13.17
CA LEU A 106 3.92 8.75 13.94
C LEU A 106 3.97 7.49 14.81
N GLY A 107 5.14 6.85 14.91
CA GLY A 107 5.34 5.66 15.75
C GLY A 107 4.63 4.40 15.22
N GLY A 108 4.29 4.36 13.93
CA GLY A 108 3.61 3.24 13.29
C GLY A 108 4.49 2.49 12.30
N ASP A 109 4.13 1.23 12.03
CA ASP A 109 4.69 0.47 10.91
C ASP A 109 4.27 1.13 9.59
N SER A 110 5.25 1.51 8.80
CA SER A 110 5.08 2.23 7.52
C SER A 110 4.60 1.31 6.37
N GLY A 111 4.22 0.08 6.68
CA GLY A 111 3.75 -0.89 5.70
C GLY A 111 2.61 -0.32 4.86
N SER A 112 2.84 -0.19 3.58
CA SER A 112 1.83 0.02 2.51
C SER A 112 0.85 1.21 2.64
N LEU A 113 1.27 2.36 3.19
CA LEU A 113 0.44 3.59 3.11
C LEU A 113 0.30 4.13 1.67
N GLY A 114 1.13 3.65 0.75
CA GLY A 114 1.15 4.09 -0.66
C GLY A 114 0.11 3.41 -1.55
N GLU A 115 -0.53 2.33 -1.10
CA GLU A 115 -1.50 1.58 -1.88
C GLU A 115 -2.69 1.14 -1.02
N VAL A 116 -3.88 1.19 -1.63
CA VAL A 116 -5.11 0.67 -1.04
C VAL A 116 -5.64 -0.43 -1.97
N PRO A 117 -5.29 -1.70 -1.71
CA PRO A 117 -5.71 -2.80 -2.56
C PRO A 117 -7.19 -3.13 -2.36
N PHE A 118 -7.87 -3.37 -3.47
CA PHE A 118 -9.22 -3.91 -3.52
C PHE A 118 -9.19 -5.36 -3.99
N ALA A 119 -10.12 -6.16 -3.52
CA ALA A 119 -10.33 -7.48 -4.10
C ALA A 119 -10.85 -7.34 -5.53
N VAL A 120 -10.49 -8.27 -6.41
CA VAL A 120 -10.90 -8.26 -7.82
C VAL A 120 -12.43 -8.25 -7.91
N GLY A 121 -12.98 -7.33 -8.69
CA GLY A 121 -14.43 -7.14 -8.85
C GLY A 121 -15.13 -6.59 -7.60
N SER A 122 -14.41 -5.94 -6.69
CA SER A 122 -14.97 -5.38 -5.45
C SER A 122 -14.58 -3.92 -5.27
N SER A 123 -15.51 -3.13 -4.75
CA SER A 123 -15.27 -1.76 -4.27
C SER A 123 -15.21 -1.68 -2.74
N GLU A 124 -15.23 -2.81 -2.06
CA GLU A 124 -15.21 -2.84 -0.60
C GLU A 124 -13.78 -2.74 -0.07
N LEU A 125 -13.59 -1.88 0.91
CA LEU A 125 -12.33 -1.76 1.63
C LEU A 125 -12.16 -2.93 2.60
N SER A 126 -11.03 -3.61 2.50
CA SER A 126 -10.64 -4.61 3.51
C SER A 126 -10.42 -3.95 4.88
N PRO A 127 -10.50 -4.70 6.00
CA PRO A 127 -10.17 -4.16 7.31
C PRO A 127 -8.75 -3.55 7.38
N ALA A 128 -7.77 -4.18 6.74
CA ALA A 128 -6.40 -3.67 6.65
C ALA A 128 -6.33 -2.36 5.85
N ALA A 129 -7.08 -2.25 4.74
CA ALA A 129 -7.15 -1.02 3.96
C ALA A 129 -7.77 0.13 4.75
N ARG A 130 -8.81 -0.12 5.54
CA ARG A 130 -9.42 0.88 6.43
C ARG A 130 -8.45 1.35 7.52
N ASP A 131 -7.69 0.43 8.13
CA ASP A 131 -6.67 0.76 9.12
C ASP A 131 -5.55 1.63 8.51
N ASN A 132 -5.08 1.29 7.31
CA ASN A 132 -4.09 2.09 6.59
C ASN A 132 -4.61 3.49 6.24
N LEU A 133 -5.87 3.62 5.82
CA LEU A 133 -6.49 4.92 5.58
C LEU A 133 -6.60 5.74 6.86
N GLY A 134 -6.93 5.12 8.01
CA GLY A 134 -6.93 5.79 9.30
C GLY A 134 -5.54 6.27 9.75
N LYS A 135 -4.49 5.52 9.42
CA LYS A 135 -3.10 5.98 9.62
C LYS A 135 -2.78 7.15 8.71
N LEU A 136 -3.18 7.09 7.44
CA LEU A 136 -2.96 8.16 6.48
C LEU A 136 -3.69 9.46 6.88
N GLU A 137 -4.92 9.36 7.40
CA GLU A 137 -5.66 10.50 7.96
C GLU A 137 -4.87 11.20 9.07
N LYS A 138 -4.33 10.44 10.02
CA LYS A 138 -3.48 10.97 11.09
C LYS A 138 -2.23 11.67 10.54
N VAL A 139 -1.60 11.08 9.52
CA VAL A 139 -0.43 11.67 8.85
C VAL A 139 -0.79 13.02 8.23
N LEU A 140 -1.85 13.09 7.45
CA LEU A 140 -2.25 14.32 6.76
C LEU A 140 -2.69 15.41 7.75
N THR A 141 -3.37 15.02 8.83
CA THR A 141 -3.75 15.94 9.91
C THR A 141 -2.50 16.51 10.62
N ALA A 142 -1.50 15.67 10.87
CA ALA A 142 -0.25 16.10 11.50
C ALA A 142 0.67 16.89 10.56
N ARG A 143 0.44 16.86 9.25
CA ARG A 143 1.29 17.47 8.21
C ARG A 143 0.45 18.29 7.21
N PRO A 144 -0.11 19.42 7.63
CA PRO A 144 -1.10 20.19 6.83
C PRO A 144 -0.51 20.78 5.54
N ALA A 145 0.81 20.83 5.39
CA ALA A 145 1.48 21.28 4.17
C ALA A 145 1.49 20.21 3.06
N LEU A 146 1.08 18.96 3.36
CA LEU A 146 1.01 17.89 2.38
C LEU A 146 -0.29 17.92 1.59
N GLN A 147 -0.20 17.60 0.32
CA GLN A 147 -1.33 17.34 -0.56
C GLN A 147 -1.25 15.90 -1.07
N LEU A 148 -2.37 15.19 -1.03
CA LEU A 148 -2.48 13.82 -1.50
C LEU A 148 -3.14 13.81 -2.88
N GLU A 149 -2.46 13.22 -3.87
CA GLU A 149 -3.05 12.86 -5.15
C GLU A 149 -3.37 11.36 -5.15
N VAL A 150 -4.64 11.01 -5.34
CA VAL A 150 -5.08 9.61 -5.38
C VAL A 150 -5.30 9.20 -6.83
N ARG A 151 -4.62 8.16 -7.26
CA ARG A 151 -4.80 7.55 -8.59
C ARG A 151 -5.53 6.23 -8.46
N GLY A 152 -6.68 6.13 -9.12
CA GLY A 152 -7.41 4.87 -9.24
C GLY A 152 -6.79 4.00 -10.34
N LEU A 153 -6.57 2.72 -10.01
CA LEU A 153 -6.15 1.69 -10.96
C LEU A 153 -7.21 0.61 -11.00
N SER A 154 -7.49 0.07 -12.18
CA SER A 154 -8.42 -1.05 -12.36
C SER A 154 -7.85 -2.03 -13.37
N ASP A 155 -8.08 -3.32 -13.16
CA ASP A 155 -7.87 -4.38 -14.16
C ASP A 155 -9.22 -4.76 -14.75
N ALA A 156 -9.60 -4.07 -15.85
CA ALA A 156 -10.90 -4.26 -16.49
C ALA A 156 -11.16 -5.72 -16.91
N LYS A 157 -10.12 -6.50 -17.21
CA LYS A 157 -10.28 -7.90 -17.61
C LYS A 157 -10.54 -8.79 -16.39
N ALA A 158 -9.72 -8.67 -15.36
CA ALA A 158 -9.88 -9.43 -14.13
C ALA A 158 -11.18 -9.07 -13.40
N ASP A 159 -11.50 -7.78 -13.30
CA ASP A 159 -12.72 -7.29 -12.67
C ASP A 159 -13.97 -7.77 -13.40
N ARG A 160 -13.97 -7.76 -14.74
CA ARG A 160 -15.10 -8.29 -15.53
C ARG A 160 -15.36 -9.75 -15.21
N ILE A 161 -14.32 -10.59 -15.22
CA ILE A 161 -14.47 -12.03 -14.93
C ILE A 161 -15.01 -12.23 -13.51
N ALA A 162 -14.49 -11.50 -12.53
CA ALA A 162 -14.95 -11.61 -11.15
C ALA A 162 -16.41 -11.16 -10.99
N LEU A 163 -16.79 -10.04 -11.59
CA LEU A 163 -18.17 -9.54 -11.57
C LEU A 163 -19.16 -10.49 -12.27
N GLN A 164 -18.75 -11.10 -13.38
CA GLN A 164 -19.56 -12.12 -14.06
C GLN A 164 -19.80 -13.34 -13.16
N ARG A 165 -18.75 -13.82 -12.49
CA ARG A 165 -18.88 -14.91 -11.50
C ARG A 165 -19.76 -14.53 -10.31
N GLN A 166 -19.61 -13.32 -9.78
CA GLN A 166 -20.46 -12.82 -8.69
C GLN A 166 -21.95 -12.80 -9.08
N LYS A 167 -22.27 -12.40 -10.30
CA LYS A 167 -23.67 -12.47 -10.82
C LYS A 167 -24.19 -13.91 -10.85
N VAL A 168 -23.37 -14.86 -11.29
CA VAL A 168 -23.73 -16.28 -11.27
C VAL A 168 -23.97 -16.76 -9.84
N GLU A 169 -23.10 -16.42 -8.90
CA GLU A 169 -23.27 -16.77 -7.48
C GLU A 169 -24.54 -16.17 -6.89
N ALA A 170 -24.83 -14.90 -7.18
CA ALA A 170 -26.08 -14.27 -6.75
C ALA A 170 -27.31 -14.96 -7.31
N ALA A 171 -27.28 -15.37 -8.58
CA ALA A 171 -28.38 -16.13 -9.21
C ALA A 171 -28.56 -17.51 -8.59
N ILE A 172 -27.46 -18.21 -8.25
CA ILE A 172 -27.50 -19.47 -7.51
C ILE A 172 -28.14 -19.26 -6.15
N ALA A 173 -27.68 -18.27 -5.38
CA ALA A 173 -28.21 -17.97 -4.04
C ALA A 173 -29.71 -17.66 -4.10
N GLN A 174 -30.15 -16.87 -5.07
CA GLN A 174 -31.55 -16.57 -5.29
C GLN A 174 -32.36 -17.83 -5.64
N ARG A 175 -31.81 -18.70 -6.48
CA ARG A 175 -32.48 -19.96 -6.88
C ARG A 175 -32.65 -20.93 -5.71
N LEU A 176 -31.68 -20.97 -4.80
CA LEU A 176 -31.68 -21.85 -3.65
C LEU A 176 -32.59 -21.37 -2.50
N GLN A 177 -33.01 -20.10 -2.52
CA GLN A 177 -33.90 -19.57 -1.47
C GLN A 177 -35.23 -20.36 -1.40
N GLY A 178 -35.47 -20.97 -0.25
CA GLY A 178 -36.71 -21.73 0.03
C GLY A 178 -36.84 -23.04 -0.77
N ARG A 179 -35.76 -23.52 -1.41
CA ARG A 179 -35.72 -24.76 -2.21
C ARG A 179 -34.76 -25.76 -1.62
N LYS A 180 -34.99 -27.04 -1.92
CA LYS A 180 -34.09 -28.13 -1.54
C LYS A 180 -33.12 -28.55 -2.65
N ASP A 181 -33.04 -27.74 -3.71
CA ASP A 181 -32.12 -28.00 -4.83
C ASP A 181 -30.68 -27.99 -4.34
N THR A 182 -29.84 -28.85 -4.91
CA THR A 182 -28.40 -28.76 -4.74
C THR A 182 -27.82 -27.60 -5.57
N ARG A 183 -26.61 -27.20 -5.27
CA ARG A 183 -25.93 -26.15 -6.03
C ARG A 183 -25.75 -26.51 -7.52
N ILE A 184 -25.45 -27.77 -7.80
CA ILE A 184 -25.35 -28.26 -9.20
C ILE A 184 -26.71 -28.20 -9.90
N GLU A 185 -27.78 -28.64 -9.25
CA GLU A 185 -29.15 -28.54 -9.82
C GLU A 185 -29.54 -27.09 -10.10
N ALA A 186 -29.19 -26.15 -9.24
CA ALA A 186 -29.42 -24.74 -9.45
C ALA A 186 -28.66 -24.21 -10.68
N LEU A 187 -27.38 -24.57 -10.81
CA LEU A 187 -26.55 -24.20 -11.97
C LEU A 187 -27.08 -24.81 -13.29
N GLU A 188 -27.44 -26.08 -13.27
CA GLU A 188 -28.05 -26.72 -14.42
C GLU A 188 -29.36 -26.03 -14.85
N TYR A 189 -30.21 -25.67 -13.89
CA TYR A 189 -31.41 -24.92 -14.14
C TYR A 189 -31.13 -23.57 -14.80
N LEU A 190 -30.21 -22.80 -14.23
CA LEU A 190 -29.82 -21.49 -14.74
C LEU A 190 -29.27 -21.59 -16.18
N LEU A 191 -28.41 -22.59 -16.45
CA LEU A 191 -27.87 -22.78 -17.80
C LEU A 191 -28.92 -23.25 -18.83
N ARG A 192 -29.88 -24.10 -18.40
CA ARG A 192 -31.01 -24.48 -19.25
C ARG A 192 -31.89 -23.30 -19.62
N GLN A 193 -32.06 -22.34 -18.72
CA GLN A 193 -32.83 -21.12 -19.00
C GLN A 193 -32.07 -20.16 -19.92
N ALA A 194 -30.76 -20.03 -19.72
CA ALA A 194 -29.93 -19.11 -20.48
C ALA A 194 -29.59 -19.62 -21.89
N GLN A 195 -29.41 -20.92 -22.03
CA GLN A 195 -29.11 -21.57 -23.31
C GLN A 195 -30.17 -22.65 -23.64
N ASN A 196 -29.89 -23.90 -23.27
CA ASN A 196 -30.78 -25.04 -23.50
C ASN A 196 -30.29 -26.29 -22.75
N ARG A 197 -31.09 -27.38 -22.82
CA ARG A 197 -30.75 -28.67 -22.19
C ARG A 197 -29.52 -29.35 -22.83
N SER A 198 -29.29 -29.14 -24.13
CA SER A 198 -28.17 -29.75 -24.83
C SER A 198 -26.82 -29.21 -24.31
N ALA A 199 -26.74 -27.93 -23.99
CA ALA A 199 -25.54 -27.32 -23.42
C ALA A 199 -25.15 -27.97 -22.06
N VAL A 200 -26.15 -28.20 -21.18
CA VAL A 200 -25.92 -28.88 -19.91
C VAL A 200 -25.42 -30.32 -20.13
N ASN A 201 -26.03 -31.06 -21.03
CA ASN A 201 -25.63 -32.44 -21.32
C ASN A 201 -24.21 -32.52 -21.88
N ALA A 202 -23.82 -31.63 -22.78
CA ALA A 202 -22.48 -31.55 -23.33
C ALA A 202 -21.42 -31.29 -22.23
N LEU A 203 -21.68 -30.36 -21.30
CA LEU A 203 -20.78 -30.11 -20.19
C LEU A 203 -20.71 -31.29 -19.21
N ARG A 204 -21.82 -32.01 -19.01
CA ARG A 204 -21.86 -33.23 -18.19
C ARG A 204 -21.00 -34.31 -18.80
N GLU A 205 -21.10 -34.58 -20.11
CA GLU A 205 -20.25 -35.53 -20.84
C GLU A 205 -18.78 -35.17 -20.74
N LEU A 206 -18.41 -33.90 -20.93
CA LEU A 206 -17.04 -33.40 -20.79
C LEU A 206 -16.48 -33.49 -19.36
N SER A 207 -17.33 -33.73 -18.38
CA SER A 207 -16.97 -33.82 -16.98
C SER A 207 -16.94 -35.26 -16.45
N GLN A 208 -17.10 -36.24 -17.32
CA GLN A 208 -16.96 -37.65 -16.99
C GLN A 208 -15.51 -38.04 -16.92
N VAL A 209 -15.13 -38.81 -15.87
CA VAL A 209 -13.80 -39.33 -15.64
C VAL A 209 -13.86 -40.85 -15.41
N PRO A 210 -12.84 -41.60 -15.81
CA PRO A 210 -12.79 -43.06 -15.55
C PRO A 210 -12.59 -43.30 -14.04
N ALA A 211 -13.50 -44.09 -13.45
CA ALA A 211 -13.39 -44.55 -12.08
C ALA A 211 -12.54 -45.82 -11.97
N PRO A 212 -12.04 -46.17 -10.78
CA PRO A 212 -11.31 -47.45 -10.56
C PRO A 212 -12.11 -48.68 -10.93
N SER A 213 -13.41 -48.62 -10.96
CA SER A 213 -14.35 -49.66 -11.41
C SER A 213 -14.38 -49.86 -12.95
N GLY A 214 -13.66 -49.03 -13.71
CA GLY A 214 -13.71 -49.03 -15.16
C GLY A 214 -14.97 -48.37 -15.80
N LYS A 215 -15.86 -47.85 -14.95
CA LYS A 215 -17.03 -47.05 -15.41
C LYS A 215 -16.70 -45.57 -15.43
N MET A 216 -17.39 -44.82 -16.30
CA MET A 216 -17.33 -43.38 -16.31
C MET A 216 -18.21 -42.82 -15.20
N GLU A 217 -17.64 -41.95 -14.36
CA GLU A 217 -18.31 -41.27 -13.26
C GLU A 217 -18.22 -39.75 -13.45
N LEU A 218 -19.24 -39.02 -13.00
CA LEU A 218 -19.25 -37.56 -13.08
C LEU A 218 -18.30 -36.98 -12.05
N ASN A 219 -17.32 -36.20 -12.51
CA ASN A 219 -16.54 -35.33 -11.65
C ASN A 219 -17.39 -34.09 -11.30
N GLU A 220 -18.10 -34.15 -10.18
CA GLU A 220 -19.01 -33.09 -9.75
C GLU A 220 -18.33 -31.72 -9.65
N ALA A 221 -17.13 -31.65 -9.05
CA ALA A 221 -16.38 -30.40 -8.92
C ALA A 221 -15.98 -29.82 -10.29
N GLY A 222 -15.53 -30.68 -11.23
CA GLY A 222 -15.21 -30.27 -12.58
C GLY A 222 -16.45 -29.86 -13.37
N PHE A 223 -17.56 -30.51 -13.16
CA PHE A 223 -18.84 -30.17 -13.78
C PHE A 223 -19.38 -28.83 -13.28
N GLU A 224 -19.37 -28.60 -11.96
CA GLU A 224 -19.75 -27.35 -11.34
C GLU A 224 -18.93 -26.18 -11.90
N ALA A 225 -17.60 -26.31 -11.94
CA ALA A 225 -16.72 -25.28 -12.49
C ALA A 225 -17.05 -24.94 -13.94
N ARG A 226 -17.31 -25.94 -14.79
CA ARG A 226 -17.70 -25.73 -16.20
C ARG A 226 -19.06 -25.04 -16.34
N LEU A 227 -20.03 -25.37 -15.49
CA LEU A 227 -21.34 -24.71 -15.47
C LEU A 227 -21.21 -23.23 -15.10
N ILE A 228 -20.37 -22.91 -14.08
CA ILE A 228 -20.10 -21.53 -13.67
C ILE A 228 -19.43 -20.75 -14.80
N ASP A 229 -18.40 -21.32 -15.43
CA ASP A 229 -17.68 -20.65 -16.52
C ASP A 229 -18.58 -20.42 -17.74
N ALA A 230 -19.43 -21.39 -18.10
CA ALA A 230 -20.41 -21.24 -19.19
C ALA A 230 -21.42 -20.12 -18.89
N LEU A 231 -21.95 -20.05 -17.67
CA LEU A 231 -22.89 -19.01 -17.27
C LEU A 231 -22.21 -17.62 -17.17
N ALA A 232 -20.99 -17.56 -16.66
CA ALA A 232 -20.22 -16.32 -16.61
C ALA A 232 -19.92 -15.78 -18.00
N GLY A 233 -19.62 -16.64 -18.97
CA GLY A 233 -19.39 -16.25 -20.37
C GLY A 233 -20.61 -15.69 -21.09
N LEU A 234 -21.82 -15.85 -20.53
CA LEU A 234 -23.08 -15.35 -21.09
C LEU A 234 -23.49 -13.98 -20.50
N GLN A 235 -22.82 -13.50 -19.47
CA GLN A 235 -23.08 -12.21 -18.79
C GLN A 235 -22.25 -11.09 -19.41
#